data_f40758b7aebd619ee74d255937a0d3ca
#
_entry.id   f40758b7aebd619ee74d255937a0d3ca
#
_cell.length_a   1.000
_cell.length_b   1.000
_cell.length_c   1.000
_cell.angle_alpha   90.00
_cell.angle_beta   90.00
_cell.angle_gamma   90.00
#
_symmetry.space_group_name_H-M   'P 1'
#
loop_
_entity.id
_entity.type
_entity.pdbx_description
1 polymer ?
#
loop_
_entity_poly.entity_id
_entity_poly.type
_entity_poly.pdbx_seq_one_letter_code
_entity_poly.pdbx_strand_id
1 'polypeptide(L)'
;MSNRSGVNRRELLKTLGIGAAALTMSPFLSRALLADESSAGAGATKKVLFFTKSSGFQHSVITRKSADELSYAEKLLTEWGSKNGFDVTCSKDGSLFTPDYLAKFDAIAFYTTGDLTKDSDKYKMTPKLDADGKPMKDDKGKTIMEKGELLYKEPGMGDAGKAAFLDAVKNGKGFMAFHSGSDTFHSKGHPHKLGELLRDVSEDGKDEFDPYIQMLGAEFIIHGAQQPSVLKAVDPKFPGAEAFNNASFSEEWYSLKNFAPDLHVILTQQTEGMKGPMYQRQPYPETWARMQDKGRVFYTSMGHREDVWAKPEFAGLTLGALRWITGQVEVDVTPNIKEVTPEADPKAWK
;
A
#
# COMPACT_ATOMS: atom_id res chain seq x y z
N MET A 1 -44.70 52.64 -43.46
CA MET A 1 -44.62 53.46 -42.25
C MET A 1 -44.50 52.58 -41.03
N SER A 2 -43.46 52.85 -40.32
CA SER A 2 -42.89 52.15 -39.13
C SER A 2 -43.90 52.15 -37.95
N ASN A 3 -43.99 51.09 -37.17
CA ASN A 3 -43.98 51.25 -35.73
C ASN A 3 -43.45 50.00 -35.03
N ARG A 4 -42.30 50.17 -34.40
CA ARG A 4 -41.66 49.24 -33.45
C ARG A 4 -42.28 49.53 -32.08
N SER A 5 -42.82 48.50 -31.40
CA SER A 5 -43.06 48.58 -29.97
C SER A 5 -42.26 47.45 -29.26
N GLY A 6 -41.27 47.88 -28.45
CA GLY A 6 -40.44 46.99 -27.66
C GLY A 6 -41.19 46.43 -26.46
N VAL A 7 -41.09 45.14 -26.28
CA VAL A 7 -41.60 44.41 -25.11
C VAL A 7 -40.61 44.52 -23.96
N ASN A 8 -41.05 45.07 -22.86
CA ASN A 8 -40.28 45.35 -21.65
C ASN A 8 -40.06 44.06 -20.84
N ARG A 9 -38.80 43.76 -20.51
CA ARG A 9 -38.38 42.56 -19.82
C ARG A 9 -38.97 42.32 -18.41
N ARG A 10 -39.84 43.20 -17.94
CA ARG A 10 -40.46 43.11 -16.60
C ARG A 10 -41.81 42.43 -16.54
N GLU A 11 -42.45 42.11 -17.66
CA GLU A 11 -43.79 41.51 -17.66
C GLU A 11 -43.83 40.01 -17.99
N LEU A 12 -42.68 39.39 -18.26
CA LEU A 12 -42.62 37.95 -18.58
C LEU A 12 -42.49 37.01 -17.35
N LEU A 13 -42.66 37.55 -16.14
CA LEU A 13 -42.48 36.79 -14.89
C LEU A 13 -43.77 36.55 -14.09
N LYS A 14 -44.94 36.75 -14.67
CA LYS A 14 -46.21 36.65 -13.91
C LYS A 14 -47.23 35.59 -14.37
N THR A 15 -46.86 34.71 -15.27
CA THR A 15 -47.83 33.63 -15.64
C THR A 15 -47.09 32.37 -16.02
N LEU A 16 -46.77 31.55 -15.02
CA LEU A 16 -46.70 30.09 -15.08
C LEU A 16 -46.53 29.57 -13.65
N GLY A 17 -47.64 29.51 -12.93
CA GLY A 17 -47.76 28.62 -11.77
C GLY A 17 -48.01 27.21 -12.29
N ILE A 18 -47.44 26.26 -11.60
CA ILE A 18 -47.90 24.89 -11.33
C ILE A 18 -46.67 23.96 -11.23
N GLY A 19 -46.51 23.34 -10.06
CA GLY A 19 -45.92 22.01 -9.89
C GLY A 19 -44.43 21.94 -9.54
N ALA A 20 -44.02 22.48 -8.40
CA ALA A 20 -42.79 22.08 -7.79
C ALA A 20 -42.96 20.75 -7.00
N ALA A 21 -42.68 19.63 -7.63
CA ALA A 21 -42.38 18.40 -6.88
C ALA A 21 -41.02 18.58 -6.22
N ALA A 22 -41.04 18.80 -4.91
CA ALA A 22 -39.83 18.87 -4.10
C ALA A 22 -39.19 17.48 -4.02
N LEU A 23 -38.17 17.25 -4.84
CA LEU A 23 -37.15 16.22 -4.58
C LEU A 23 -36.30 16.72 -3.40
N THR A 24 -36.63 16.24 -2.21
CA THR A 24 -35.79 16.40 -1.03
C THR A 24 -34.52 15.61 -1.25
N MET A 25 -33.50 16.23 -1.86
CA MET A 25 -32.14 15.73 -1.80
C MET A 25 -31.66 15.84 -0.35
N SER A 26 -31.37 14.70 0.24
CA SER A 26 -30.86 14.56 1.59
C SER A 26 -29.58 15.41 1.76
N PRO A 27 -29.47 16.27 2.79
CA PRO A 27 -28.32 17.15 2.97
C PRO A 27 -27.06 16.40 3.52
N PHE A 28 -27.10 15.08 3.53
CA PHE A 28 -26.01 14.27 4.12
C PHE A 28 -24.84 13.96 3.18
N LEU A 29 -24.98 14.12 1.86
CA LEU A 29 -23.87 13.85 0.93
C LEU A 29 -22.94 15.04 0.65
N SER A 30 -23.33 16.26 1.01
CA SER A 30 -22.50 17.45 0.74
C SER A 30 -21.61 17.88 1.91
N ARG A 31 -21.69 17.23 3.07
CA ARG A 31 -20.94 17.64 4.27
C ARG A 31 -19.69 16.82 4.51
N ALA A 32 -19.50 15.69 3.82
CA ALA A 32 -18.29 14.87 3.94
C ALA A 32 -17.10 15.39 3.12
N LEU A 33 -17.32 16.31 2.17
CA LEU A 33 -16.27 16.88 1.32
C LEU A 33 -15.88 18.33 1.71
N LEU A 34 -16.58 18.94 2.67
CA LEU A 34 -16.31 20.31 3.13
C LEU A 34 -16.11 20.40 4.65
N ALA A 35 -15.86 19.28 5.33
CA ALA A 35 -15.49 19.30 6.73
C ALA A 35 -13.99 19.61 6.84
N ASP A 36 -13.78 20.85 7.22
CA ASP A 36 -12.60 21.34 7.92
C ASP A 36 -11.40 21.84 7.11
N GLU A 37 -11.62 22.90 6.33
CA GLU A 37 -10.53 23.84 5.98
C GLU A 37 -10.15 24.80 7.14
N SER A 38 -10.60 24.58 8.38
CA SER A 38 -10.45 25.61 9.44
C SER A 38 -9.85 25.11 10.75
N SER A 39 -8.92 24.12 10.74
CA SER A 39 -8.02 23.89 11.88
C SER A 39 -6.80 23.01 11.60
N ALA A 40 -6.30 22.94 10.38
CA ALA A 40 -4.91 22.55 10.20
C ALA A 40 -4.06 23.70 10.73
N GLY A 41 -3.82 23.72 12.02
CA GLY A 41 -2.73 24.51 12.61
C GLY A 41 -1.50 24.23 11.74
N ALA A 42 -0.78 25.29 11.32
CA ALA A 42 0.40 25.22 10.47
C ALA A 42 1.52 24.41 11.16
N GLY A 43 1.33 23.11 11.28
CA GLY A 43 2.36 22.15 11.66
C GLY A 43 3.42 22.11 10.56
N ALA A 44 4.68 22.01 10.93
CA ALA A 44 5.76 21.85 9.96
C ALA A 44 5.46 20.70 9.01
N THR A 45 5.70 20.93 7.70
CA THR A 45 5.57 19.89 6.67
C THR A 45 6.37 18.64 7.06
N LYS A 46 5.76 17.48 7.05
CA LYS A 46 6.39 16.20 7.39
C LYS A 46 7.11 15.62 6.17
N LYS A 47 8.32 15.14 6.37
CA LYS A 47 9.14 14.57 5.29
C LYS A 47 9.02 13.05 5.27
N VAL A 48 8.71 12.48 4.10
CA VAL A 48 8.51 11.06 3.89
C VAL A 48 9.47 10.55 2.82
N LEU A 49 10.24 9.50 3.13
CA LEU A 49 11.00 8.76 2.13
C LEU A 49 10.11 7.64 1.58
N PHE A 50 9.73 7.71 0.30
CA PHE A 50 9.04 6.62 -0.38
C PHE A 50 10.05 5.80 -1.18
N PHE A 51 10.36 4.61 -0.68
CA PHE A 51 11.36 3.70 -1.24
C PHE A 51 10.68 2.59 -2.02
N THR A 52 11.00 2.48 -3.32
CA THR A 52 10.30 1.62 -4.28
C THR A 52 11.23 0.68 -5.05
N LYS A 53 12.36 0.29 -4.42
CA LYS A 53 13.29 -0.69 -4.97
C LYS A 53 12.69 -2.10 -4.95
N SER A 54 12.97 -2.88 -6.01
CA SER A 54 12.58 -4.29 -6.10
C SER A 54 13.77 -5.17 -6.46
N SER A 55 14.18 -6.02 -5.55
CA SER A 55 15.18 -7.06 -5.80
C SER A 55 14.54 -8.39 -6.22
N GLY A 56 13.22 -8.54 -6.05
CA GLY A 56 12.36 -9.60 -6.56
C GLY A 56 11.52 -9.12 -7.75
N PHE A 57 10.25 -9.52 -7.77
CA PHE A 57 9.29 -9.08 -8.77
C PHE A 57 9.05 -7.56 -8.68
N GLN A 58 9.08 -6.87 -9.82
CA GLN A 58 8.78 -5.45 -9.86
C GLN A 58 7.37 -5.20 -10.37
N HIS A 59 6.52 -4.65 -9.53
CA HIS A 59 5.14 -4.31 -9.85
C HIS A 59 5.05 -3.12 -10.83
N SER A 60 4.03 -3.12 -11.70
CA SER A 60 3.83 -2.08 -12.71
C SER A 60 3.72 -0.68 -12.10
N VAL A 61 2.98 -0.55 -10.99
CA VAL A 61 2.72 0.72 -10.31
C VAL A 61 3.99 1.42 -9.79
N ILE A 62 5.06 0.67 -9.53
CA ILE A 62 6.36 1.23 -9.10
C ILE A 62 7.44 1.15 -10.18
N THR A 63 7.08 0.75 -11.41
CA THR A 63 8.02 0.67 -12.52
C THR A 63 8.26 2.07 -13.10
N ARG A 64 9.52 2.53 -13.10
CA ARG A 64 9.97 3.74 -13.78
C ARG A 64 10.39 3.41 -15.20
N LYS A 65 10.16 4.33 -16.13
CA LYS A 65 10.67 4.20 -17.52
C LYS A 65 12.12 4.63 -17.65
N SER A 66 12.57 5.54 -16.79
CA SER A 66 13.95 6.02 -16.68
C SER A 66 14.25 6.38 -15.22
N ALA A 67 15.51 6.68 -14.90
CA ALA A 67 15.93 7.12 -13.56
C ALA A 67 15.17 8.36 -13.07
N ASP A 68 14.89 9.29 -13.96
CA ASP A 68 14.34 10.61 -13.64
C ASP A 68 12.80 10.66 -13.70
N GLU A 69 12.15 9.61 -14.22
CA GLU A 69 10.68 9.57 -14.31
C GLU A 69 10.08 8.81 -13.12
N LEU A 70 9.25 9.49 -12.33
CA LEU A 70 8.50 8.85 -11.25
C LEU A 70 7.52 7.81 -11.81
N SER A 71 7.40 6.69 -11.11
CA SER A 71 6.38 5.66 -11.38
C SER A 71 4.97 6.16 -11.03
N TYR A 72 3.96 5.37 -11.35
CA TYR A 72 2.56 5.73 -11.09
C TYR A 72 2.28 5.97 -9.61
N ALA A 73 2.66 5.03 -8.74
CA ALA A 73 2.46 5.15 -7.31
C ALA A 73 3.27 6.31 -6.70
N GLU A 74 4.50 6.52 -7.19
CA GLU A 74 5.34 7.63 -6.74
C GLU A 74 4.73 9.00 -7.08
N LYS A 75 4.18 9.16 -8.29
CA LYS A 75 3.47 10.38 -8.71
C LYS A 75 2.27 10.66 -7.81
N LEU A 76 1.43 9.64 -7.57
CA LEU A 76 0.24 9.80 -6.75
C LEU A 76 0.57 10.12 -5.29
N LEU A 77 1.50 9.38 -4.67
CA LEU A 77 1.85 9.65 -3.27
C LEU A 77 2.48 11.04 -3.09
N THR A 78 3.29 11.48 -4.07
CA THR A 78 3.85 12.84 -4.08
C THR A 78 2.75 13.89 -4.22
N GLU A 79 1.78 13.66 -5.11
CA GLU A 79 0.65 14.58 -5.31
C GLU A 79 -0.25 14.66 -4.06
N TRP A 80 -0.62 13.50 -3.48
CA TRP A 80 -1.41 13.47 -2.26
C TRP A 80 -0.67 14.13 -1.11
N GLY A 81 0.62 13.82 -0.97
CA GLY A 81 1.46 14.39 0.08
C GLY A 81 1.51 15.92 0.01
N SER A 82 1.81 16.47 -1.15
CA SER A 82 1.95 17.92 -1.34
C SER A 82 0.68 18.71 -0.99
N LYS A 83 -0.49 18.10 -1.22
CA LYS A 83 -1.81 18.69 -0.87
C LYS A 83 -2.18 18.52 0.61
N ASN A 84 -1.46 17.67 1.36
CA ASN A 84 -1.81 17.27 2.72
C ASN A 84 -0.68 17.49 3.74
N GLY A 85 0.31 18.34 3.45
CA GLY A 85 1.37 18.72 4.37
C GLY A 85 2.50 17.70 4.50
N PHE A 86 2.72 16.88 3.47
CA PHE A 86 3.84 15.95 3.37
C PHE A 86 4.75 16.31 2.20
N ASP A 87 6.06 16.29 2.43
CA ASP A 87 7.11 16.37 1.42
C ASP A 87 7.63 14.97 1.14
N VAL A 88 7.27 14.40 -0.01
CA VAL A 88 7.57 13.02 -0.37
C VAL A 88 8.78 12.96 -1.29
N THR A 89 9.86 12.34 -0.81
CA THR A 89 11.05 12.03 -1.61
C THR A 89 10.99 10.58 -2.06
N CYS A 90 10.96 10.34 -3.38
CA CYS A 90 10.93 9.00 -3.95
C CYS A 90 12.34 8.53 -4.32
N SER A 91 12.73 7.32 -3.88
CA SER A 91 14.04 6.74 -4.18
C SER A 91 13.95 5.25 -4.46
N LYS A 92 14.88 4.75 -5.28
CA LYS A 92 15.18 3.34 -5.48
C LYS A 92 16.64 3.01 -5.11
N ASP A 93 17.36 4.00 -4.61
CA ASP A 93 18.77 3.88 -4.24
C ASP A 93 18.92 3.46 -2.78
N GLY A 94 19.22 2.17 -2.55
CA GLY A 94 19.44 1.61 -1.23
C GLY A 94 20.74 2.11 -0.57
N SER A 95 21.75 2.54 -1.34
CA SER A 95 23.00 3.05 -0.78
C SER A 95 22.83 4.31 0.07
N LEU A 96 21.69 4.98 -0.05
CA LEU A 96 21.32 6.14 0.76
C LEU A 96 20.89 5.77 2.20
N PHE A 97 20.68 4.49 2.51
CA PHE A 97 20.21 4.06 3.83
C PHE A 97 21.32 4.16 4.88
N THR A 98 21.67 5.37 5.24
CA THR A 98 22.59 5.73 6.33
C THR A 98 21.85 6.45 7.45
N PRO A 99 22.33 6.39 8.71
CA PRO A 99 21.70 7.12 9.81
C PRO A 99 21.45 8.61 9.50
N ASP A 100 22.45 9.29 8.93
CA ASP A 100 22.39 10.71 8.60
C ASP A 100 21.36 11.03 7.50
N TYR A 101 21.23 10.15 6.51
CA TYR A 101 20.23 10.32 5.46
C TYR A 101 18.82 10.07 5.98
N LEU A 102 18.64 8.97 6.72
CA LEU A 102 17.35 8.62 7.31
C LEU A 102 16.87 9.64 8.34
N ALA A 103 17.80 10.32 9.04
CA ALA A 103 17.46 11.39 9.99
C ALA A 103 16.72 12.57 9.33
N LYS A 104 16.82 12.75 8.02
CA LYS A 104 16.17 13.86 7.28
C LYS A 104 14.64 13.67 7.15
N PHE A 105 14.12 12.49 7.44
CA PHE A 105 12.72 12.14 7.23
C PHE A 105 12.00 11.90 8.56
N ASP A 106 10.71 12.20 8.62
CA ASP A 106 9.81 11.86 9.74
C ASP A 106 9.32 10.43 9.63
N ALA A 107 9.13 9.93 8.41
CA ALA A 107 8.67 8.58 8.14
C ALA A 107 9.30 7.98 6.88
N ILE A 108 9.24 6.64 6.78
CA ILE A 108 9.69 5.86 5.63
C ILE A 108 8.51 5.01 5.14
N ALA A 109 8.25 5.03 3.85
CA ALA A 109 7.25 4.21 3.19
C ALA A 109 7.92 3.24 2.21
N PHE A 110 7.57 1.95 2.27
CA PHE A 110 8.09 0.92 1.36
C PHE A 110 7.00 0.40 0.42
N TYR A 111 7.36 0.29 -0.85
CA TYR A 111 6.72 -0.60 -1.81
C TYR A 111 7.83 -1.37 -2.51
N THR A 112 8.23 -2.49 -1.92
CA THR A 112 9.48 -3.18 -2.24
C THR A 112 9.27 -4.68 -2.34
N THR A 113 10.22 -5.42 -2.92
CA THR A 113 10.24 -6.89 -2.95
C THR A 113 11.65 -7.43 -2.79
N GLY A 114 11.77 -8.60 -2.19
CA GLY A 114 13.00 -9.39 -2.11
C GLY A 114 14.09 -8.81 -1.21
N ASP A 115 15.32 -9.24 -1.41
CA ASP A 115 16.48 -8.84 -0.59
C ASP A 115 17.01 -7.46 -1.02
N LEU A 116 16.64 -6.42 -0.31
CA LEU A 116 17.05 -5.05 -0.61
C LEU A 116 18.51 -4.75 -0.25
N THR A 117 19.22 -5.68 0.40
CA THR A 117 20.67 -5.51 0.63
C THR A 117 21.46 -5.63 -0.66
N LYS A 118 20.90 -6.23 -1.72
CA LYS A 118 21.55 -6.50 -3.01
C LYS A 118 21.20 -5.46 -4.06
N ASP A 119 22.12 -5.29 -5.01
CA ASP A 119 21.85 -4.51 -6.22
C ASP A 119 20.81 -5.21 -7.10
N SER A 120 19.95 -4.45 -7.74
CA SER A 120 18.92 -4.96 -8.65
C SER A 120 18.70 -4.03 -9.85
N ASP A 121 19.78 -3.75 -10.59
CA ASP A 121 19.76 -2.89 -11.76
C ASP A 121 18.69 -3.29 -12.77
N LYS A 122 18.04 -2.32 -13.36
CA LYS A 122 16.95 -2.52 -14.32
C LYS A 122 17.41 -2.35 -15.74
N TYR A 123 17.07 -3.32 -16.56
CA TYR A 123 17.44 -3.38 -17.97
C TYR A 123 16.20 -3.40 -18.84
N LYS A 124 16.30 -2.78 -20.01
CA LYS A 124 15.32 -2.99 -21.08
C LYS A 124 15.43 -4.44 -21.52
N MET A 125 14.35 -5.20 -21.33
CA MET A 125 14.32 -6.59 -21.80
C MET A 125 14.03 -6.62 -23.29
N THR A 126 14.85 -7.34 -24.05
CA THR A 126 14.72 -7.53 -25.49
C THR A 126 14.57 -9.01 -25.83
N PRO A 127 13.82 -9.38 -26.88
CA PRO A 127 13.80 -10.76 -27.34
C PRO A 127 15.20 -11.25 -27.70
N LYS A 128 15.60 -12.39 -27.18
CA LYS A 128 16.81 -13.06 -27.63
C LYS A 128 16.56 -13.57 -29.04
N LEU A 129 17.46 -13.24 -29.98
CA LEU A 129 17.33 -13.62 -31.38
C LEU A 129 18.22 -14.81 -31.72
N ASP A 130 17.79 -15.65 -32.66
CA ASP A 130 18.59 -16.70 -33.25
C ASP A 130 19.51 -16.13 -34.39
N ALA A 131 20.25 -17.02 -35.04
CA ALA A 131 21.16 -16.62 -36.14
C ALA A 131 20.45 -15.97 -37.34
N ASP A 132 19.16 -16.21 -37.49
CA ASP A 132 18.32 -15.64 -38.58
C ASP A 132 17.60 -14.35 -38.13
N GLY A 133 17.85 -13.86 -36.91
CA GLY A 133 17.22 -12.66 -36.35
C GLY A 133 15.78 -12.87 -35.85
N LYS A 134 15.34 -14.11 -35.64
CA LYS A 134 14.00 -14.43 -35.14
C LYS A 134 14.03 -14.61 -33.63
N PRO A 135 12.95 -14.20 -32.91
CA PRO A 135 12.84 -14.42 -31.48
C PRO A 135 12.90 -15.91 -31.09
N MET A 136 13.86 -16.27 -30.26
CA MET A 136 13.97 -17.60 -29.68
C MET A 136 12.80 -17.85 -28.68
N LYS A 137 12.36 -19.11 -28.63
CA LYS A 137 11.30 -19.53 -27.73
C LYS A 137 11.78 -20.67 -26.82
N ASP A 138 11.26 -20.71 -25.60
CA ASP A 138 11.47 -21.82 -24.68
C ASP A 138 10.60 -23.05 -25.04
N ASP A 139 10.75 -24.14 -24.29
CA ASP A 139 10.01 -25.40 -24.47
C ASP A 139 8.48 -25.25 -24.35
N LYS A 140 8.02 -24.14 -23.79
CA LYS A 140 6.59 -23.78 -23.63
C LYS A 140 6.11 -22.79 -24.70
N GLY A 141 6.96 -22.45 -25.70
CA GLY A 141 6.65 -21.52 -26.77
C GLY A 141 6.69 -20.03 -26.37
N LYS A 142 7.17 -19.69 -25.15
CA LYS A 142 7.34 -18.32 -24.69
C LYS A 142 8.64 -17.72 -25.22
N THR A 143 8.61 -16.47 -25.67
CA THR A 143 9.80 -15.76 -26.14
C THR A 143 10.83 -15.65 -25.00
N ILE A 144 12.05 -16.07 -25.28
CA ILE A 144 13.20 -15.89 -24.38
C ILE A 144 13.61 -14.44 -24.44
N MET A 145 13.66 -13.78 -23.29
CA MET A 145 14.08 -12.39 -23.16
C MET A 145 15.51 -12.32 -22.61
N GLU A 146 16.28 -11.33 -23.04
CA GLU A 146 17.60 -11.06 -22.51
C GLU A 146 17.75 -9.60 -22.07
N LYS A 147 18.74 -9.33 -21.21
CA LYS A 147 19.05 -7.98 -20.76
C LYS A 147 19.65 -7.18 -21.91
N GLY A 148 18.99 -6.10 -22.30
CA GLY A 148 19.47 -5.11 -23.24
C GLY A 148 20.11 -3.91 -22.53
N GLU A 149 19.72 -2.70 -22.92
CA GLU A 149 20.22 -1.45 -22.34
C GLU A 149 19.89 -1.32 -20.84
N LEU A 150 20.84 -0.83 -20.05
CA LEU A 150 20.63 -0.45 -18.65
C LEU A 150 19.72 0.78 -18.60
N LEU A 151 18.54 0.64 -18.01
CA LEU A 151 17.60 1.74 -17.83
C LEU A 151 17.99 2.61 -16.63
N TYR A 152 18.24 1.99 -15.48
CA TYR A 152 18.71 2.67 -14.27
C TYR A 152 19.27 1.68 -13.25
N LYS A 153 20.09 2.20 -12.34
CA LYS A 153 20.66 1.45 -11.23
C LYS A 153 19.73 1.48 -10.03
N GLU A 154 19.64 0.35 -9.33
CA GLU A 154 19.00 0.22 -8.02
C GLU A 154 20.02 -0.39 -7.04
N PRO A 155 20.95 0.41 -6.50
CA PRO A 155 21.94 -0.08 -5.53
C PRO A 155 21.26 -0.69 -4.30
N GLY A 156 21.90 -1.72 -3.74
CA GLY A 156 21.47 -2.34 -2.49
C GLY A 156 21.79 -1.46 -1.28
N MET A 157 21.03 -1.66 -0.19
CA MET A 157 21.31 -0.94 1.06
C MET A 157 22.43 -1.61 1.89
N GLY A 158 22.84 -2.83 1.53
CA GLY A 158 23.75 -3.63 2.33
C GLY A 158 23.17 -3.98 3.71
N ASP A 159 23.91 -4.79 4.46
CA ASP A 159 23.50 -5.16 5.84
C ASP A 159 23.52 -3.95 6.78
N ALA A 160 24.47 -3.05 6.61
CA ALA A 160 24.55 -1.82 7.40
C ALA A 160 23.35 -0.89 7.17
N GLY A 161 22.91 -0.73 5.92
CA GLY A 161 21.71 0.05 5.59
C GLY A 161 20.44 -0.56 6.13
N LYS A 162 20.31 -1.90 6.07
CA LYS A 162 19.18 -2.61 6.70
C LYS A 162 19.17 -2.39 8.21
N ALA A 163 20.32 -2.51 8.87
CA ALA A 163 20.42 -2.26 10.31
C ALA A 163 20.06 -0.81 10.65
N ALA A 164 20.61 0.17 9.92
CA ALA A 164 20.31 1.58 10.14
C ALA A 164 18.80 1.90 9.98
N PHE A 165 18.14 1.27 9.01
CA PHE A 165 16.70 1.40 8.81
C PHE A 165 15.90 0.84 9.99
N LEU A 166 16.18 -0.39 10.40
CA LEU A 166 15.50 -1.04 11.52
C LEU A 166 15.69 -0.26 12.83
N ASP A 167 16.91 0.22 13.09
CA ASP A 167 17.23 1.04 14.25
C ASP A 167 16.49 2.40 14.21
N ALA A 168 16.37 3.01 13.03
CA ALA A 168 15.62 4.26 12.89
C ALA A 168 14.15 4.08 13.28
N VAL A 169 13.50 3.00 12.82
CA VAL A 169 12.11 2.70 13.19
C VAL A 169 12.01 2.41 14.69
N LYS A 170 12.86 1.54 15.23
CA LYS A 170 12.91 1.23 16.66
C LYS A 170 13.02 2.47 17.54
N ASN A 171 13.77 3.47 17.09
CA ASN A 171 13.99 4.73 17.80
C ASN A 171 12.91 5.79 17.57
N GLY A 172 11.82 5.46 16.88
CA GLY A 172 10.64 6.32 16.80
C GLY A 172 10.31 6.86 15.41
N LYS A 173 11.08 6.50 14.37
CA LYS A 173 10.72 6.86 13.01
C LYS A 173 9.47 6.10 12.57
N GLY A 174 8.51 6.81 11.95
CA GLY A 174 7.33 6.18 11.36
C GLY A 174 7.68 5.29 10.18
N PHE A 175 7.01 4.16 10.06
CA PHE A 175 7.16 3.25 8.93
C PHE A 175 5.80 2.81 8.39
N MET A 176 5.67 2.75 7.07
CA MET A 176 4.56 2.07 6.42
C MET A 176 5.02 1.24 5.23
N ALA A 177 4.27 0.18 4.93
CA ALA A 177 4.53 -0.61 3.73
C ALA A 177 3.23 -0.97 3.00
N PHE A 178 3.35 -1.03 1.68
CA PHE A 178 2.28 -1.39 0.77
C PHE A 178 2.53 -2.75 0.15
N HIS A 179 1.49 -3.51 -0.06
CA HIS A 179 1.44 -4.72 -0.88
C HIS A 179 2.66 -5.61 -0.68
N SER A 180 3.57 -5.64 -1.64
CA SER A 180 4.78 -6.46 -1.62
C SER A 180 5.82 -6.03 -0.57
N GLY A 181 5.53 -5.04 0.25
CA GLY A 181 6.33 -4.80 1.45
C GLY A 181 6.43 -6.03 2.35
N SER A 182 5.41 -6.90 2.38
CA SER A 182 5.45 -8.19 3.10
C SER A 182 6.22 -9.30 2.37
N ASP A 183 6.56 -9.09 1.08
CA ASP A 183 7.42 -9.95 0.24
C ASP A 183 8.86 -9.42 0.19
N THR A 184 9.28 -8.75 1.23
CA THR A 184 10.58 -8.12 1.41
C THR A 184 11.31 -8.79 2.58
N PHE A 185 12.59 -9.15 2.40
CA PHE A 185 13.42 -9.77 3.43
C PHE A 185 12.82 -11.03 4.06
N HIS A 186 12.52 -12.03 3.26
CA HIS A 186 11.95 -13.29 3.74
C HIS A 186 12.76 -13.94 4.87
N SER A 187 12.05 -14.54 5.80
CA SER A 187 12.61 -15.37 6.87
C SER A 187 13.26 -16.64 6.30
N LYS A 188 14.34 -17.10 6.91
CA LYS A 188 15.02 -18.33 6.50
C LYS A 188 14.21 -19.54 6.97
N GLY A 189 14.23 -20.62 6.17
CA GLY A 189 13.59 -21.87 6.53
C GLY A 189 12.09 -21.99 6.23
N HIS A 190 11.47 -20.94 5.70
CA HIS A 190 10.06 -20.92 5.32
C HIS A 190 9.87 -21.15 3.82
N PRO A 191 9.61 -22.37 3.36
CA PRO A 191 9.30 -22.58 1.97
C PRO A 191 7.92 -22.00 1.62
N HIS A 192 7.85 -21.29 0.51
CA HIS A 192 6.62 -20.77 -0.09
C HIS A 192 5.82 -21.91 -0.76
N LYS A 193 5.41 -22.94 0.00
CA LYS A 193 4.65 -24.06 -0.56
C LYS A 193 3.20 -23.99 -0.13
N LEU A 194 2.31 -24.20 -1.10
CA LEU A 194 0.87 -24.10 -0.90
C LEU A 194 0.34 -24.98 0.23
N GLY A 195 0.93 -26.17 0.45
CA GLY A 195 0.57 -27.08 1.54
C GLY A 195 1.04 -26.65 2.93
N GLU A 196 1.85 -25.60 3.01
CA GLU A 196 2.43 -25.07 4.25
C GLU A 196 1.77 -23.75 4.69
N LEU A 197 0.75 -23.31 3.95
CA LEU A 197 -0.01 -22.08 4.20
C LEU A 197 -0.55 -21.93 5.63
N LEU A 198 -0.75 -23.05 6.31
CA LEU A 198 -1.33 -23.13 7.64
C LEU A 198 -0.34 -23.67 8.68
N ARG A 199 0.91 -23.87 8.29
CA ARG A 199 1.98 -24.29 9.21
C ARG A 199 2.91 -23.14 9.45
N ASP A 200 2.89 -22.62 10.63
CA ASP A 200 3.44 -21.30 10.94
C ASP A 200 4.85 -21.35 11.46
N VAL A 201 5.42 -22.53 11.67
CA VAL A 201 6.76 -22.69 12.23
C VAL A 201 7.37 -23.96 11.65
N SER A 202 8.68 -23.99 11.40
CA SER A 202 9.37 -25.23 11.06
C SER A 202 9.14 -26.28 12.16
N GLU A 203 9.04 -27.54 11.78
CA GLU A 203 8.78 -28.63 12.72
C GLU A 203 9.86 -28.74 13.82
N ASP A 204 11.04 -28.16 13.59
CA ASP A 204 12.18 -28.16 14.52
C ASP A 204 12.30 -26.89 15.39
N GLY A 205 11.38 -25.93 15.23
CA GLY A 205 11.35 -24.69 16.04
C GLY A 205 12.54 -23.76 15.81
N LYS A 206 13.27 -23.93 14.70
CA LYS A 206 14.47 -23.15 14.37
C LYS A 206 14.23 -22.03 13.37
N ASP A 207 12.99 -21.58 13.22
CA ASP A 207 12.67 -20.50 12.32
C ASP A 207 13.27 -19.19 12.80
N GLU A 208 14.26 -18.72 12.07
CA GLU A 208 14.80 -17.37 12.25
C GLU A 208 13.95 -16.39 11.46
N PHE A 209 13.04 -15.72 12.13
CA PHE A 209 12.31 -14.61 11.53
C PHE A 209 13.28 -13.48 11.18
N ASP A 210 13.19 -13.01 9.93
CA ASP A 210 13.92 -11.81 9.57
C ASP A 210 13.45 -10.62 10.44
N PRO A 211 14.37 -9.81 11.00
CA PRO A 211 14.00 -8.67 11.84
C PRO A 211 13.03 -7.67 11.17
N TYR A 212 13.07 -7.56 9.83
CA TYR A 212 12.10 -6.75 9.09
C TYR A 212 10.69 -7.34 9.16
N ILE A 213 10.57 -8.67 8.99
CA ILE A 213 9.29 -9.37 9.10
C ILE A 213 8.74 -9.27 10.53
N GLN A 214 9.62 -9.40 11.54
CA GLN A 214 9.22 -9.17 12.94
C GLN A 214 8.69 -7.75 13.16
N MET A 215 9.35 -6.74 12.57
CA MET A 215 8.91 -5.33 12.64
C MET A 215 7.59 -5.12 11.91
N LEU A 216 7.44 -5.66 10.69
CA LEU A 216 6.23 -5.49 9.86
C LEU A 216 5.02 -6.19 10.48
N GLY A 217 5.22 -7.36 11.06
CA GLY A 217 4.21 -8.14 11.77
C GLY A 217 3.52 -9.22 10.96
N ALA A 218 3.90 -9.46 9.70
CA ALA A 218 3.50 -10.63 8.92
C ALA A 218 4.40 -10.81 7.69
N GLU A 219 4.30 -11.99 7.06
CA GLU A 219 5.10 -12.38 5.91
C GLU A 219 4.21 -12.91 4.78
N PHE A 220 4.53 -12.51 3.55
CA PHE A 220 3.90 -13.01 2.33
C PHE A 220 4.21 -14.50 2.11
N ILE A 221 3.20 -15.23 1.62
CA ILE A 221 3.35 -16.63 1.22
C ILE A 221 3.15 -16.77 -0.29
N ILE A 222 1.96 -16.39 -0.75
CA ILE A 222 1.50 -16.57 -2.13
C ILE A 222 0.27 -15.68 -2.39
N HIS A 223 -0.04 -15.45 -3.65
CA HIS A 223 -1.29 -14.87 -4.10
C HIS A 223 -1.96 -15.76 -5.16
N GLY A 224 -3.26 -15.58 -5.36
CA GLY A 224 -4.02 -16.15 -6.47
C GLY A 224 -4.11 -15.18 -7.65
N ALA A 225 -4.98 -15.50 -8.61
CA ALA A 225 -5.33 -14.53 -9.64
C ALA A 225 -6.02 -13.31 -9.01
N GLN A 226 -5.83 -12.12 -9.62
CA GLN A 226 -6.54 -10.91 -9.24
C GLN A 226 -8.05 -11.16 -9.28
N GLN A 227 -8.75 -10.81 -8.22
CA GLN A 227 -10.17 -11.09 -8.06
C GLN A 227 -10.80 -10.13 -7.04
N PRO A 228 -12.14 -9.97 -7.08
CA PRO A 228 -12.85 -9.25 -6.03
C PRO A 228 -12.72 -9.95 -4.68
N SER A 229 -12.57 -9.17 -3.63
CA SER A 229 -12.77 -9.58 -2.25
C SER A 229 -13.49 -8.48 -1.49
N VAL A 230 -14.15 -8.83 -0.40
CA VAL A 230 -14.77 -7.88 0.51
C VAL A 230 -13.81 -7.57 1.63
N LEU A 231 -13.62 -6.29 1.93
CA LEU A 231 -12.94 -5.83 3.12
C LEU A 231 -13.95 -5.45 4.20
N LYS A 232 -13.60 -5.74 5.45
CA LYS A 232 -14.38 -5.33 6.61
C LYS A 232 -13.51 -4.43 7.49
N ALA A 233 -13.93 -3.20 7.71
CA ALA A 233 -13.31 -2.33 8.69
C ALA A 233 -13.68 -2.83 10.10
N VAL A 234 -12.70 -3.38 10.82
CA VAL A 234 -12.85 -3.82 12.21
C VAL A 234 -12.49 -2.70 13.17
N ASP A 235 -11.67 -1.74 12.73
CA ASP A 235 -11.52 -0.45 13.38
C ASP A 235 -11.85 0.71 12.41
N PRO A 236 -13.13 1.06 12.24
CA PRO A 236 -13.52 2.17 11.37
C PRO A 236 -13.14 3.55 11.92
N LYS A 237 -12.57 3.65 13.11
CA LYS A 237 -12.08 4.91 13.70
C LYS A 237 -10.67 5.25 13.27
N PHE A 238 -9.92 4.26 12.78
CA PHE A 238 -8.61 4.55 12.19
C PHE A 238 -8.80 5.47 10.98
N PRO A 239 -8.05 6.58 10.84
CA PRO A 239 -8.29 7.59 9.82
C PRO A 239 -8.29 7.01 8.39
N GLY A 240 -9.42 7.13 7.71
CA GLY A 240 -9.64 6.64 6.34
C GLY A 240 -10.11 5.18 6.25
N ALA A 241 -10.21 4.44 7.36
CA ALA A 241 -10.66 3.05 7.34
C ALA A 241 -12.18 2.90 7.19
N GLU A 242 -12.95 3.89 7.59
CA GLU A 242 -14.41 3.90 7.51
C GLU A 242 -14.96 3.68 6.10
N ALA A 243 -14.21 4.12 5.09
CA ALA A 243 -14.57 3.97 3.68
C ALA A 243 -14.50 2.52 3.18
N PHE A 244 -13.86 1.62 3.93
CA PHE A 244 -13.69 0.22 3.55
C PHE A 244 -14.71 -0.72 4.19
N ASN A 245 -15.67 -0.23 4.93
CA ASN A 245 -16.67 -1.10 5.56
C ASN A 245 -17.55 -1.78 4.52
N ASN A 246 -17.34 -3.06 4.29
CA ASN A 246 -17.92 -3.88 3.23
C ASN A 246 -17.57 -3.40 1.80
N ALA A 247 -16.49 -2.67 1.63
CA ALA A 247 -15.98 -2.33 0.31
C ALA A 247 -15.55 -3.60 -0.44
N SER A 248 -15.89 -3.68 -1.73
CA SER A 248 -15.48 -4.78 -2.59
C SER A 248 -14.83 -4.24 -3.85
N PHE A 249 -13.64 -4.72 -4.16
CA PHE A 249 -12.92 -4.40 -5.40
C PHE A 249 -11.90 -5.49 -5.73
N SER A 250 -11.44 -5.50 -6.97
CA SER A 250 -10.43 -6.44 -7.42
C SER A 250 -9.04 -5.97 -7.02
N GLU A 251 -8.24 -6.93 -6.51
CA GLU A 251 -6.83 -6.72 -6.18
C GLU A 251 -6.07 -8.03 -6.35
N GLU A 252 -4.76 -8.00 -6.28
CA GLU A 252 -3.93 -9.18 -6.08
C GLU A 252 -3.78 -9.44 -4.59
N TRP A 253 -4.74 -10.15 -4.04
CA TRP A 253 -4.81 -10.39 -2.60
C TRP A 253 -3.69 -11.32 -2.13
N TYR A 254 -2.92 -10.86 -1.17
CA TYR A 254 -1.84 -11.65 -0.59
C TYR A 254 -2.36 -12.57 0.52
N SER A 255 -1.99 -13.83 0.45
CA SER A 255 -2.09 -14.72 1.61
C SER A 255 -0.85 -14.56 2.46
N LEU A 256 -1.05 -14.29 3.74
CA LEU A 256 -0.02 -13.94 4.70
C LEU A 256 0.05 -14.96 5.83
N LYS A 257 1.22 -15.07 6.47
CA LYS A 257 1.51 -15.91 7.64
C LYS A 257 2.31 -15.14 8.68
N ASN A 258 2.62 -15.82 9.80
CA ASN A 258 3.50 -15.29 10.84
C ASN A 258 3.03 -13.95 11.41
N PHE A 259 1.72 -13.83 11.60
CA PHE A 259 1.15 -12.62 12.19
C PHE A 259 1.66 -12.42 13.61
N ALA A 260 2.17 -11.23 13.88
CA ALA A 260 2.59 -10.85 15.21
C ALA A 260 1.37 -10.74 16.16
N PRO A 261 1.48 -11.20 17.43
CA PRO A 261 0.35 -11.21 18.35
C PRO A 261 -0.08 -9.83 18.86
N ASP A 262 0.72 -8.82 18.56
CA ASP A 262 0.51 -7.43 18.96
C ASP A 262 -0.02 -6.53 17.83
N LEU A 263 -0.59 -7.12 16.76
CA LEU A 263 -1.23 -6.35 15.71
C LEU A 263 -2.54 -5.72 16.18
N HIS A 264 -2.70 -4.45 15.88
CA HIS A 264 -3.99 -3.78 15.83
C HIS A 264 -4.52 -3.84 14.41
N VAL A 265 -5.43 -4.76 14.15
CA VAL A 265 -6.03 -4.98 12.83
C VAL A 265 -7.05 -3.89 12.56
N ILE A 266 -6.92 -3.25 11.41
CA ILE A 266 -7.79 -2.16 10.93
C ILE A 266 -8.80 -2.72 9.93
N LEU A 267 -8.31 -3.47 8.94
CA LEU A 267 -9.14 -4.12 7.91
C LEU A 267 -8.87 -5.61 7.90
N THR A 268 -9.93 -6.40 7.73
CA THR A 268 -9.84 -7.84 7.48
C THR A 268 -10.26 -8.16 6.06
N GLN A 269 -9.54 -9.07 5.42
CA GLN A 269 -9.93 -9.66 4.15
C GLN A 269 -10.94 -10.78 4.40
N GLN A 270 -12.11 -10.70 3.76
CA GLN A 270 -13.10 -11.76 3.78
C GLN A 270 -12.76 -12.77 2.68
N THR A 271 -12.68 -14.04 3.03
CA THR A 271 -12.26 -15.11 2.12
C THR A 271 -13.42 -15.83 1.48
N GLU A 272 -14.64 -15.62 1.94
CA GLU A 272 -15.84 -16.24 1.40
C GLU A 272 -16.03 -15.90 -0.09
N GLY A 273 -16.22 -16.92 -0.91
CA GLY A 273 -16.38 -16.78 -2.36
C GLY A 273 -15.09 -16.54 -3.15
N MET A 274 -13.96 -16.36 -2.50
CA MET A 274 -12.67 -16.23 -3.18
C MET A 274 -12.22 -17.55 -3.79
N LYS A 275 -11.59 -17.45 -4.96
CA LYS A 275 -11.06 -18.59 -5.71
C LYS A 275 -9.58 -18.79 -5.44
N GLY A 276 -9.18 -20.04 -5.28
CA GLY A 276 -7.80 -20.45 -5.05
C GLY A 276 -7.59 -21.05 -3.67
N PRO A 277 -6.72 -22.07 -3.56
CA PRO A 277 -6.50 -22.79 -2.31
C PRO A 277 -5.90 -21.91 -1.19
N MET A 278 -5.18 -20.82 -1.56
CA MET A 278 -4.59 -19.89 -0.61
C MET A 278 -5.62 -19.07 0.17
N TYR A 279 -6.87 -19.03 -0.30
CA TYR A 279 -7.98 -18.30 0.35
C TYR A 279 -8.98 -19.22 1.05
N GLN A 280 -8.73 -20.54 1.05
CA GLN A 280 -9.54 -21.51 1.80
C GLN A 280 -9.15 -21.50 3.28
N ARG A 281 -9.36 -20.36 3.90
CA ARG A 281 -9.05 -20.07 5.31
C ARG A 281 -10.06 -19.06 5.86
N GLN A 282 -10.09 -18.92 7.18
CA GLN A 282 -10.90 -17.88 7.84
C GLN A 282 -10.40 -16.48 7.47
N PRO A 283 -11.23 -15.45 7.61
CA PRO A 283 -10.81 -14.06 7.44
C PRO A 283 -9.53 -13.75 8.23
N TYR A 284 -8.65 -12.97 7.64
CA TYR A 284 -7.34 -12.65 8.22
C TYR A 284 -7.01 -11.16 8.06
N PRO A 285 -6.02 -10.65 8.82
CA PRO A 285 -5.60 -9.26 8.71
C PRO A 285 -5.14 -8.90 7.30
N GLU A 286 -5.68 -7.81 6.77
CA GLU A 286 -5.30 -7.23 5.49
C GLU A 286 -4.54 -5.92 5.68
N THR A 287 -5.02 -5.08 6.62
CA THR A 287 -4.39 -3.81 7.01
C THR A 287 -4.28 -3.75 8.52
N TRP A 288 -3.12 -3.32 9.01
CA TRP A 288 -2.88 -3.21 10.44
C TRP A 288 -1.92 -2.08 10.81
N ALA A 289 -1.96 -1.74 12.09
CA ALA A 289 -1.03 -0.86 12.78
C ALA A 289 -0.40 -1.61 13.97
N ARG A 290 0.83 -1.24 14.33
CA ARG A 290 1.47 -1.71 15.56
C ARG A 290 2.60 -0.77 15.99
N MET A 291 3.08 -0.98 17.22
CA MET A 291 4.28 -0.30 17.71
C MET A 291 5.50 -1.21 17.59
N GLN A 292 6.58 -0.67 17.07
CA GLN A 292 7.92 -1.27 17.13
C GLN A 292 8.77 -0.43 18.07
N ASP A 293 8.83 -0.81 19.33
CA ASP A 293 9.39 0.02 20.40
C ASP A 293 8.75 1.43 20.38
N LYS A 294 9.48 2.45 19.92
CA LYS A 294 8.97 3.83 19.80
C LYS A 294 8.38 4.14 18.43
N GLY A 295 8.64 3.30 17.43
CA GLY A 295 8.21 3.50 16.05
C GLY A 295 6.79 3.04 15.80
N ARG A 296 6.06 3.75 14.96
CA ARG A 296 4.72 3.42 14.50
C ARG A 296 4.82 2.71 13.15
N VAL A 297 4.28 1.52 13.05
CA VAL A 297 4.35 0.66 11.87
C VAL A 297 2.96 0.42 11.32
N PHE A 298 2.74 0.71 10.05
CA PHE A 298 1.49 0.47 9.32
C PHE A 298 1.76 -0.43 8.10
N TYR A 299 0.83 -1.30 7.80
CA TYR A 299 0.87 -2.11 6.57
C TYR A 299 -0.53 -2.27 5.98
N THR A 300 -0.60 -2.31 4.66
CA THR A 300 -1.76 -2.77 3.89
C THR A 300 -1.31 -3.66 2.73
N SER A 301 -2.01 -4.77 2.48
CA SER A 301 -1.73 -5.63 1.33
C SER A 301 -2.28 -5.09 0.01
N MET A 302 -3.04 -4.00 0.06
CA MET A 302 -3.53 -3.29 -1.13
C MET A 302 -2.41 -2.55 -1.86
N GLY A 303 -2.65 -2.24 -3.13
CA GLY A 303 -1.80 -1.36 -3.95
C GLY A 303 -1.13 -2.03 -5.13
N HIS A 304 -1.49 -3.28 -5.50
CA HIS A 304 -0.98 -3.92 -6.71
C HIS A 304 -1.43 -3.19 -7.98
N ARG A 305 -2.68 -2.73 -8.00
CA ARG A 305 -3.37 -2.23 -9.20
C ARG A 305 -3.39 -0.71 -9.27
N GLU A 306 -3.23 -0.17 -10.47
CA GLU A 306 -3.33 1.28 -10.74
C GLU A 306 -4.72 1.83 -10.37
N ASP A 307 -5.79 1.07 -10.63
CA ASP A 307 -7.15 1.49 -10.29
C ASP A 307 -7.44 1.49 -8.78
N VAL A 308 -6.70 0.71 -7.99
CA VAL A 308 -6.74 0.80 -6.52
C VAL A 308 -6.04 2.07 -6.05
N TRP A 309 -4.86 2.39 -6.59
CA TRP A 309 -4.18 3.66 -6.32
C TRP A 309 -5.03 4.89 -6.70
N ALA A 310 -5.85 4.78 -7.75
CA ALA A 310 -6.74 5.86 -8.17
C ALA A 310 -7.97 6.06 -7.27
N LYS A 311 -8.22 5.16 -6.30
CA LYS A 311 -9.40 5.25 -5.42
C LYS A 311 -9.21 6.30 -4.34
N PRO A 312 -10.20 7.19 -4.12
CA PRO A 312 -10.14 8.16 -3.04
C PRO A 312 -10.11 7.51 -1.65
N GLU A 313 -10.72 6.33 -1.50
CA GLU A 313 -10.67 5.54 -0.27
C GLU A 313 -9.25 5.10 0.07
N PHE A 314 -8.51 4.61 -0.92
CA PHE A 314 -7.12 4.20 -0.73
C PHE A 314 -6.21 5.40 -0.44
N ALA A 315 -6.42 6.52 -1.10
CA ALA A 315 -5.74 7.77 -0.80
C ALA A 315 -6.04 8.25 0.63
N GLY A 316 -7.31 8.17 1.06
CA GLY A 316 -7.74 8.53 2.42
C GLY A 316 -7.07 7.70 3.49
N LEU A 317 -7.05 6.37 3.34
CA LEU A 317 -6.39 5.44 4.25
C LEU A 317 -4.87 5.68 4.31
N THR A 318 -4.24 5.86 3.13
CA THR A 318 -2.80 6.16 3.03
C THR A 318 -2.44 7.45 3.76
N LEU A 319 -3.21 8.51 3.57
CA LEU A 319 -2.99 9.80 4.24
C LEU A 319 -3.27 9.71 5.74
N GLY A 320 -4.29 8.95 6.14
CA GLY A 320 -4.58 8.65 7.54
C GLY A 320 -3.42 7.94 8.22
N ALA A 321 -2.87 6.92 7.56
CA ALA A 321 -1.70 6.18 8.01
C ALA A 321 -0.46 7.10 8.12
N LEU A 322 -0.20 7.94 7.10
CA LEU A 322 0.90 8.90 7.14
C LEU A 322 0.77 9.86 8.33
N ARG A 323 -0.42 10.37 8.61
CA ARG A 323 -0.64 11.24 9.78
C ARG A 323 -0.37 10.50 11.09
N TRP A 324 -0.79 9.25 11.19
CA TRP A 324 -0.56 8.46 12.39
C TRP A 324 0.92 8.13 12.58
N ILE A 325 1.60 7.60 11.56
CA ILE A 325 3.03 7.21 11.68
C ILE A 325 3.95 8.41 11.90
N THR A 326 3.55 9.63 11.49
CA THR A 326 4.31 10.87 11.73
C THR A 326 3.91 11.60 13.00
N GLY A 327 3.01 11.02 13.81
CA GLY A 327 2.58 11.60 15.09
C GLY A 327 1.69 12.84 14.98
N GLN A 328 1.06 13.07 13.84
CA GLN A 328 0.12 14.17 13.64
C GLN A 328 -1.28 13.86 14.20
N VAL A 329 -1.61 12.58 14.33
CA VAL A 329 -2.84 12.10 14.97
C VAL A 329 -2.51 10.96 15.94
N GLU A 330 -3.26 10.89 17.02
CA GLU A 330 -3.21 9.78 17.97
C GLU A 330 -4.36 8.81 17.67
N VAL A 331 -4.04 7.52 17.63
CA VAL A 331 -5.00 6.43 17.46
C VAL A 331 -4.68 5.37 18.51
N ASP A 332 -5.71 4.80 19.11
CA ASP A 332 -5.56 3.64 19.98
C ASP A 332 -5.25 2.41 19.10
N VAL A 333 -4.04 1.91 19.21
CA VAL A 333 -3.58 0.71 18.52
C VAL A 333 -3.35 -0.46 19.48
N THR A 334 -4.16 -0.54 20.53
CA THR A 334 -4.18 -1.71 21.39
C THR A 334 -4.40 -2.97 20.56
N PRO A 335 -3.57 -4.01 20.73
CA PRO A 335 -3.68 -5.25 19.95
C PRO A 335 -5.07 -5.86 20.03
N ASN A 336 -5.64 -6.21 18.86
CA ASN A 336 -6.98 -6.77 18.74
C ASN A 336 -7.05 -8.04 17.88
N ILE A 337 -5.91 -8.46 17.29
CA ILE A 337 -5.86 -9.56 16.31
C ILE A 337 -6.51 -10.85 16.81
N LYS A 338 -6.31 -11.21 18.09
CA LYS A 338 -6.86 -12.43 18.69
C LYS A 338 -8.39 -12.39 18.81
N GLU A 339 -8.96 -11.19 18.86
CA GLU A 339 -10.41 -10.99 18.96
C GLU A 339 -11.07 -10.94 17.57
N VAL A 340 -10.45 -10.22 16.62
CA VAL A 340 -11.08 -9.95 15.31
C VAL A 340 -10.74 -10.98 14.25
N THR A 341 -9.60 -11.69 14.39
CA THR A 341 -9.17 -12.76 13.48
C THR A 341 -8.52 -13.92 14.26
N PRO A 342 -9.27 -14.60 15.19
CA PRO A 342 -8.70 -15.59 16.11
C PRO A 342 -8.07 -16.80 15.42
N GLU A 343 -8.47 -17.09 14.19
CA GLU A 343 -7.98 -18.23 13.43
C GLU A 343 -6.98 -17.85 12.33
N ALA A 344 -6.56 -16.57 12.27
CA ALA A 344 -5.60 -16.12 11.25
C ALA A 344 -4.24 -16.81 11.40
N ASP A 345 -3.82 -17.07 12.63
CA ASP A 345 -2.58 -17.77 12.95
C ASP A 345 -2.77 -18.62 14.24
N PRO A 346 -3.42 -19.81 14.13
CA PRO A 346 -3.77 -20.62 15.30
C PRO A 346 -2.59 -21.07 16.15
N LYS A 347 -1.37 -21.07 15.59
CA LYS A 347 -0.15 -21.46 16.32
C LYS A 347 0.51 -20.30 17.05
N ALA A 348 0.36 -19.07 16.53
CA ALA A 348 0.91 -17.88 17.16
C ALA A 348 0.28 -17.59 18.55
N TRP A 349 -0.89 -18.19 18.84
CA TRP A 349 -1.64 -17.95 20.08
C TRP A 349 -1.49 -19.04 21.15
N LYS A 350 -0.76 -20.11 20.85
CA LYS A 350 -0.54 -21.23 21.78
C LYS A 350 0.70 -21.01 22.70
#